data_3719ddb0fce70e138edb6a3b77ecde92
#
_entry.id   3719ddb0fce70e138edb6a3b77ecde92
#
_cell.length_a   1.000
_cell.length_b   1.000
_cell.length_c   1.000
_cell.angle_alpha   90.00
_cell.angle_beta   90.00
_cell.angle_gamma   90.00
#
_symmetry.space_group_name_H-M   'P 1'
#
loop_
_entity.id
_entity.type
_entity.pdbx_description
1 polymer ?
#
loop_
_entity_poly.entity_id
_entity_poly.type
_entity_poly.pdbx_seq_one_letter_code
_entity_poly.pdbx_strand_id
1 'polypeptide(L)'
;MSIVERIKARCKEKGTSMNALEKELGFGNGSIRLWDKKEPGSQKVILVAERLDLSLDWLLTGKESGNLTSEEQQLIDYYRKADDRGKRSILRTAESESTELESSASKLG
;
A
#
# COMPACT_ATOMS: atom_id res chain seq x y z
N MET A 1 -7.27 14.14 -6.35
CA MET A 1 -5.93 14.14 -5.72
C MET A 1 -4.90 13.67 -6.72
N SER A 2 -3.87 14.44 -6.95
CA SER A 2 -2.82 14.10 -7.91
C SER A 2 -1.84 13.07 -7.33
N ILE A 3 -1.02 12.48 -8.19
CA ILE A 3 0.02 11.55 -7.74
C ILE A 3 0.97 12.24 -6.74
N VAL A 4 1.32 13.49 -7.00
CA VAL A 4 2.20 14.26 -6.10
C VAL A 4 1.56 14.46 -4.74
N GLU A 5 0.29 14.79 -4.71
CA GLU A 5 -0.45 14.95 -3.45
C GLU A 5 -0.54 13.66 -2.66
N ARG A 6 -0.75 12.54 -3.34
CA ARG A 6 -0.78 11.22 -2.70
C ARG A 6 0.57 10.87 -2.09
N ILE A 7 1.65 11.13 -2.80
CA ILE A 7 3.01 10.90 -2.29
C ILE A 7 3.28 11.80 -1.09
N LYS A 8 2.93 13.07 -1.19
CA LYS A 8 3.12 14.03 -0.10
C LYS A 8 2.38 13.61 1.17
N ALA A 9 1.13 13.20 1.02
CA ALA A 9 0.31 12.76 2.15
C ALA A 9 0.92 11.53 2.83
N ARG A 10 1.38 10.57 2.03
CA ARG A 10 1.99 9.36 2.57
C ARG A 10 3.33 9.62 3.24
N CYS A 11 4.14 10.53 2.70
CA CYS A 11 5.38 10.95 3.33
C CYS A 11 5.10 11.53 4.72
N LYS A 12 4.08 12.36 4.83
CA LYS A 12 3.68 12.95 6.10
C LYS A 12 3.28 11.87 7.11
N GLU A 13 2.51 10.88 6.68
CA GLU A 13 2.12 9.76 7.54
C GLU A 13 3.33 8.96 8.03
N LYS A 14 4.34 8.82 7.20
CA LYS A 14 5.55 8.08 7.54
C LYS A 14 6.61 8.94 8.26
N GLY A 15 6.30 10.19 8.52
CA GLY A 15 7.24 11.09 9.20
C GLY A 15 8.43 11.52 8.35
N THR A 16 8.26 11.53 7.03
CA THR A 16 9.31 11.95 6.10
C THR A 16 8.78 13.06 5.18
N SER A 17 9.57 13.45 4.19
CA SER A 17 9.18 14.48 3.23
C SER A 17 9.54 14.03 1.82
N MET A 18 8.97 14.71 0.81
CA MET A 18 9.32 14.41 -0.57
C MET A 18 10.80 14.65 -0.85
N ASN A 19 11.38 15.70 -0.27
CA ASN A 19 12.81 15.99 -0.44
C ASN A 19 13.67 14.86 0.14
N ALA A 20 13.33 14.38 1.33
CA ALA A 20 14.05 13.26 1.95
C ALA A 20 13.91 11.99 1.11
N LEU A 21 12.72 11.74 0.60
CA LEU A 21 12.44 10.60 -0.27
C LEU A 21 13.28 10.66 -1.55
N GLU A 22 13.33 11.83 -2.18
CA GLU A 22 14.14 12.04 -3.39
C GLU A 22 15.61 11.72 -3.13
N LYS A 23 16.14 12.17 -2.01
CA LYS A 23 17.52 11.89 -1.63
C LYS A 23 17.76 10.40 -1.41
N GLU A 24 16.85 9.73 -0.70
CA GLU A 24 16.98 8.30 -0.43
C GLU A 24 16.97 7.47 -1.71
N LEU A 25 16.15 7.86 -2.68
CA LEU A 25 15.99 7.12 -3.92
C LEU A 25 16.95 7.56 -5.02
N GLY A 26 17.77 8.56 -4.74
CA GLY A 26 18.73 9.09 -5.72
C GLY A 26 18.10 9.90 -6.83
N PHE A 27 16.93 10.48 -6.57
CA PHE A 27 16.25 11.35 -7.52
C PHE A 27 16.78 12.78 -7.41
N GLY A 28 16.68 13.53 -8.50
CA GLY A 28 17.02 14.95 -8.46
C GLY A 28 16.03 15.71 -7.58
N ASN A 29 16.52 16.81 -7.00
CA ASN A 29 15.70 17.65 -6.13
C ASN A 29 14.53 18.23 -6.92
N GLY A 30 13.31 18.07 -6.41
CA GLY A 30 12.10 18.54 -7.07
C GLY A 30 11.58 17.65 -8.19
N SER A 31 12.21 16.49 -8.42
CA SER A 31 11.79 15.56 -9.48
C SER A 31 10.35 15.09 -9.33
N ILE A 32 9.95 14.77 -8.10
CA ILE A 32 8.60 14.24 -7.84
C ILE A 32 7.53 15.30 -8.13
N ARG A 33 7.79 16.55 -7.84
CA ARG A 33 6.83 17.63 -8.12
C ARG A 33 6.50 17.77 -9.60
N LEU A 34 7.44 17.41 -10.44
CA LEU A 34 7.25 17.48 -11.90
C LEU A 34 6.30 16.41 -12.41
N TRP A 35 5.99 15.40 -11.60
CA TRP A 35 5.13 14.29 -12.00
C TRP A 35 3.67 14.71 -12.24
N ASP A 36 3.24 15.88 -11.76
CA ASP A 36 1.93 16.43 -12.10
C ASP A 36 1.88 16.99 -13.52
N LYS A 37 3.02 17.40 -14.04
CA LYS A 37 3.12 18.00 -15.38
C LYS A 37 3.68 17.03 -16.40
N LYS A 38 4.45 16.05 -15.95
CA LYS A 38 5.18 15.11 -16.81
C LYS A 38 5.07 13.73 -16.21
N GLU A 39 4.65 12.77 -17.02
CA GLU A 39 4.51 11.39 -16.54
C GLU A 39 5.84 10.85 -16.01
N PRO A 40 5.84 10.26 -14.82
CA PRO A 40 7.05 9.66 -14.28
C PRO A 40 7.39 8.36 -15.00
N GLY A 41 8.66 8.01 -15.02
CA GLY A 41 9.09 6.70 -15.50
C GLY A 41 8.59 5.61 -14.56
N SER A 42 8.21 4.46 -15.10
CA SER A 42 7.64 3.37 -14.32
C SER A 42 8.56 2.89 -13.20
N GLN A 43 9.87 2.83 -13.45
CA GLN A 43 10.84 2.41 -12.43
C GLN A 43 10.85 3.35 -11.22
N LYS A 44 10.76 4.66 -11.46
CA LYS A 44 10.75 5.65 -10.38
C LYS A 44 9.48 5.53 -9.54
N VAL A 45 8.34 5.33 -10.20
CA VAL A 45 7.06 5.14 -9.49
C VAL A 45 7.10 3.89 -8.62
N ILE A 46 7.64 2.81 -9.15
CA ILE A 46 7.77 1.55 -8.41
C ILE A 46 8.64 1.75 -7.16
N LEU A 47 9.78 2.45 -7.30
CA LEU A 47 10.65 2.73 -6.17
C LEU A 47 9.96 3.53 -5.08
N VAL A 48 9.18 4.53 -5.46
CA VAL A 48 8.42 5.34 -4.51
C VAL A 48 7.35 4.48 -3.81
N ALA A 49 6.63 3.67 -4.57
CA ALA A 49 5.59 2.80 -4.02
C ALA A 49 6.18 1.82 -3.01
N GLU A 50 7.30 1.20 -3.33
CA GLU A 50 7.99 0.28 -2.43
C GLU A 50 8.48 0.98 -1.17
N ARG A 51 9.10 2.14 -1.32
CA ARG A 51 9.65 2.88 -0.16
C ARG A 51 8.55 3.35 0.78
N LEU A 52 7.41 3.76 0.25
CA LEU A 52 6.29 4.26 1.03
C LEU A 52 5.28 3.17 1.39
N ASP A 53 5.53 1.95 0.97
CA ASP A 53 4.65 0.81 1.23
C ASP A 53 3.22 1.09 0.72
N LEU A 54 3.15 1.50 -0.54
CA LEU A 54 1.91 1.81 -1.24
C LEU A 54 1.66 0.81 -2.36
N SER A 55 0.38 0.58 -2.67
CA SER A 55 0.08 -0.15 -3.89
C SER A 55 0.32 0.78 -5.09
N LEU A 56 0.85 0.21 -6.16
CA LEU A 56 1.12 0.95 -7.38
C LEU A 56 -0.18 1.49 -7.99
N ASP A 57 -1.23 0.68 -7.96
CA ASP A 57 -2.54 1.07 -8.48
C ASP A 57 -3.09 2.30 -7.75
N TRP A 58 -3.03 2.30 -6.42
CA TRP A 58 -3.49 3.45 -5.66
C TRP A 58 -2.66 4.69 -5.96
N LEU A 59 -1.34 4.53 -6.07
CA LEU A 59 -0.45 5.65 -6.35
C LEU A 59 -0.75 6.29 -7.71
N LEU A 60 -1.00 5.46 -8.71
CA LEU A 60 -1.25 5.94 -10.08
C LEU A 60 -2.68 6.43 -10.31
N THR A 61 -3.65 5.78 -9.70
CA THR A 61 -5.07 6.05 -9.99
C THR A 61 -5.85 6.66 -8.85
N GLY A 62 -5.33 6.58 -7.63
CA GLY A 62 -6.05 7.00 -6.44
C GLY A 62 -7.12 6.04 -5.98
N LYS A 63 -7.19 4.85 -6.60
CA LYS A 63 -8.17 3.83 -6.25
C LYS A 63 -7.48 2.62 -5.65
N GLU A 64 -8.09 2.08 -4.60
CA GLU A 64 -7.57 0.87 -3.99
C GLU A 64 -7.69 -0.30 -4.97
N SER A 65 -6.65 -1.12 -5.01
CA SER A 65 -6.64 -2.32 -5.82
C SER A 65 -7.68 -3.31 -5.30
N GLY A 66 -8.52 -3.84 -6.19
CA GLY A 66 -9.48 -4.88 -5.84
C GLY A 66 -10.74 -4.39 -5.14
N ASN A 67 -11.00 -3.09 -5.08
CA ASN A 67 -12.22 -2.54 -4.49
C ASN A 67 -12.48 -3.07 -3.07
N LEU A 68 -11.54 -2.86 -2.16
CA LEU A 68 -11.67 -3.29 -0.77
C LEU A 68 -12.87 -2.67 -0.10
N THR A 69 -13.64 -3.48 0.62
CA THR A 69 -14.71 -2.99 1.48
C THR A 69 -14.12 -2.29 2.69
N SER A 70 -14.95 -1.55 3.42
CA SER A 70 -14.54 -0.91 4.69
C SER A 70 -14.03 -1.95 5.69
N GLU A 71 -14.67 -3.10 5.75
CA GLU A 71 -14.28 -4.19 6.66
C GLU A 71 -12.91 -4.77 6.28
N GLU A 72 -12.69 -4.97 5.00
CA GLU A 72 -11.42 -5.46 4.51
C GLU A 72 -10.29 -4.47 4.80
N GLN A 73 -10.56 -3.18 4.62
CA GLN A 73 -9.60 -2.14 4.93
C GLN A 73 -9.27 -2.11 6.42
N GLN A 74 -10.27 -2.25 7.29
CA GLN A 74 -10.06 -2.33 8.73
C GLN A 74 -9.19 -3.52 9.10
N LEU A 75 -9.43 -4.67 8.49
CA LEU A 75 -8.64 -5.88 8.74
C LEU A 75 -7.18 -5.66 8.38
N ILE A 76 -6.93 -5.04 7.24
CA ILE A 76 -5.58 -4.72 6.79
C ILE A 76 -4.90 -3.76 7.77
N ASP A 77 -5.61 -2.74 8.22
CA ASP A 77 -5.09 -1.77 9.17
C ASP A 77 -4.71 -2.42 10.50
N TYR A 78 -5.57 -3.28 11.03
CA TYR A 78 -5.28 -4.02 12.26
C TYR A 78 -4.06 -4.91 12.09
N TYR A 79 -3.98 -5.60 10.96
CA TYR A 79 -2.86 -6.48 10.66
C TYR A 79 -1.55 -5.70 10.62
N ARG A 80 -1.53 -4.56 9.94
CA ARG A 80 -0.32 -3.73 9.80
C ARG A 80 0.15 -3.15 11.12
N LYS A 81 -0.76 -2.86 12.04
CA LYS A 81 -0.44 -2.31 13.37
C LYS A 81 -0.02 -3.37 14.37
N ALA A 82 -0.30 -4.62 14.09
CA ALA A 82 0.02 -5.72 14.98
C ALA A 82 1.52 -6.04 14.95
N ASP A 83 2.03 -6.55 16.07
CA ASP A 83 3.39 -7.10 16.12
C ASP A 83 3.42 -8.47 15.43
N ASP A 84 4.58 -9.10 15.37
CA ASP A 84 4.73 -10.40 14.70
C ASP A 84 3.80 -11.46 15.27
N ARG A 85 3.63 -11.49 16.59
CA ARG A 85 2.73 -12.41 17.26
C ARG A 85 1.28 -12.13 16.90
N GLY A 86 0.89 -10.85 16.92
CA GLY A 86 -0.44 -10.41 16.55
C GLY A 86 -0.77 -10.73 15.09
N LYS A 87 0.17 -10.51 14.20
CA LYS A 87 0.01 -10.83 12.78
C LYS A 87 -0.24 -12.31 12.56
N ARG A 88 0.50 -13.18 13.25
CA ARG A 88 0.30 -14.63 13.18
C ARG A 88 -1.07 -15.03 13.73
N SER A 89 -1.49 -14.41 14.82
CA SER A 89 -2.80 -14.66 15.41
C SER A 89 -3.94 -14.27 14.47
N ILE A 90 -3.83 -13.11 13.84
CA ILE A 90 -4.81 -12.62 12.87
C ILE A 90 -4.91 -13.57 11.67
N LEU A 91 -3.77 -13.99 11.13
CA LEU A 91 -3.72 -14.91 10.00
C LEU A 91 -4.31 -16.27 10.37
N ARG A 92 -4.01 -16.76 11.56
CA ARG A 92 -4.54 -18.04 12.05
C ARG A 92 -6.05 -17.99 12.19
N THR A 93 -6.58 -16.92 12.77
CA THR A 93 -8.02 -16.73 12.93
C THR A 93 -8.71 -16.62 11.58
N ALA A 94 -8.15 -15.83 10.66
CA ALA A 94 -8.70 -15.68 9.32
C ALA A 94 -8.69 -17.00 8.56
N GLU A 95 -7.61 -17.76 8.67
CA GLU A 95 -7.49 -19.07 8.04
C GLU A 95 -8.52 -20.04 8.61
N SER A 96 -8.67 -20.06 9.94
CA SER A 96 -9.64 -20.92 10.62
C SER A 96 -11.07 -20.65 10.15
N GLU A 97 -11.44 -19.38 10.05
CA GLU A 97 -12.77 -19.00 9.58
C GLU A 97 -13.01 -19.34 8.11
N SER A 98 -12.00 -19.19 7.27
CA SER A 98 -12.13 -19.50 5.84
C SER A 98 -12.01 -21.00 5.55
N THR A 99 -11.27 -21.74 6.35
CA THR A 99 -11.07 -23.18 6.16
C THR A 99 -12.37 -23.96 6.25
N GLU A 100 -13.28 -23.56 7.12
CA GLU A 100 -14.59 -24.20 7.21
C GLU A 100 -15.34 -24.13 5.89
N LEU A 101 -15.32 -22.97 5.24
CA LEU A 101 -15.95 -22.76 3.95
C LEU A 101 -15.24 -23.53 2.83
N GLU A 102 -13.92 -23.50 2.85
CA GLU A 102 -13.11 -24.23 1.88
C GLU A 102 -13.26 -25.73 2.01
N SER A 103 -13.30 -26.24 3.26
CA SER A 103 -13.52 -27.66 3.52
C SER A 103 -14.87 -28.11 2.97
N SER A 104 -15.91 -27.31 3.15
CA SER A 104 -17.24 -27.60 2.61
C SER A 104 -17.21 -27.60 1.09
N ALA A 105 -16.56 -26.62 0.47
CA ALA A 105 -16.41 -26.53 -0.97
C ALA A 105 -15.60 -27.71 -1.53
N SER A 106 -14.52 -28.07 -0.85
CA SER A 106 -13.66 -29.20 -1.25
C SER A 106 -14.41 -30.53 -1.22
N LYS A 107 -15.27 -30.73 -0.26
CA LYS A 107 -16.08 -31.96 -0.15
C LYS A 107 -17.08 -32.07 -1.27
N LEU A 108 -17.52 -30.96 -1.83
CA LEU A 108 -18.45 -30.92 -2.94
C LEU A 108 -17.76 -31.10 -4.30
N GLY A 109 -16.49 -30.87 -4.34
CA GLY A 109 -15.65 -31.07 -5.49
C GLY A 109 -14.87 -32.37 -5.39
#